data_cb79366dea1923a8a9f990d4d78e4616
#
_entry.id   cb79366dea1923a8a9f990d4d78e4616
#
_cell.length_a   1.000
_cell.length_b   1.000
_cell.length_c   1.000
_cell.angle_alpha   90.00
_cell.angle_beta   90.00
_cell.angle_gamma   90.00
#
_symmetry.space_group_name_H-M   'P 1'
#
loop_
_entity.id
_entity.type
_entity.pdbx_description
1 polymer ?
#
loop_
_entity_poly.entity_id
_entity_poly.type
_entity_poly.pdbx_seq_one_letter_code
_entity_poly.pdbx_strand_id
1 'polypeptide(L)'
;MSSAYLASLACPRCQRDYPESAAFTICPACVDEGQNVNPAPVYDLSRLGPGWQPDRGQPGVFAYRDLLPIAATTVPVSLHEGSTPLVPAPALAERLGLGELLIKDESRNPTWSYKDRLAAVGVTKAREAGADTVVVSSTGNHGAAVAAYAAAAGMRCVVLT
;
A
#
# COMPACT_ATOMS: atom_id res chain seq x y z
N MET A 1 -6.22 13.66 11.19
CA MET A 1 -7.48 12.87 11.13
C MET A 1 -7.24 11.77 10.13
N SER A 2 -7.50 10.55 10.54
CA SER A 2 -7.34 9.32 9.75
C SER A 2 -8.14 9.32 8.44
N SER A 3 -7.87 8.31 7.61
CA SER A 3 -8.70 7.95 6.46
C SER A 3 -10.18 7.82 6.86
N ALA A 4 -11.09 8.21 5.97
CA ALA A 4 -12.53 8.29 6.28
C ALA A 4 -13.15 6.97 6.77
N TYR A 5 -12.59 5.84 6.36
CA TYR A 5 -13.13 4.51 6.64
C TYR A 5 -12.21 3.65 7.52
N LEU A 6 -11.03 4.14 7.93
CA LEU A 6 -10.17 3.41 8.87
C LEU A 6 -10.81 3.40 10.26
N ALA A 7 -11.08 2.21 10.79
CA ALA A 7 -11.68 2.02 12.12
C ALA A 7 -10.60 1.90 13.20
N SER A 8 -9.62 1.02 12.99
CA SER A 8 -8.52 0.75 13.92
C SER A 8 -7.33 0.10 13.20
N LEU A 9 -6.27 -0.16 13.95
CA LEU A 9 -5.28 -1.18 13.59
C LEU A 9 -5.52 -2.39 14.49
N ALA A 10 -5.53 -3.60 13.96
CA ALA A 10 -5.68 -4.80 14.75
C ALA A 10 -4.58 -5.82 14.47
N CYS A 11 -4.14 -6.52 15.49
CA CYS A 11 -3.22 -7.64 15.30
C CYS A 11 -3.96 -8.82 14.64
N PRO A 12 -3.53 -9.30 13.46
CA PRO A 12 -4.23 -10.40 12.79
C PRO A 12 -4.13 -11.74 13.55
N ARG A 13 -3.19 -11.87 14.49
CA ARG A 13 -3.01 -13.08 15.30
C ARG A 13 -3.84 -13.07 16.59
N CYS A 14 -3.68 -12.04 17.42
CA CYS A 14 -4.33 -11.98 18.75
C CYS A 14 -5.57 -11.10 18.79
N GLN A 15 -5.96 -10.49 17.70
CA GLN A 15 -7.16 -9.65 17.52
C GLN A 15 -7.19 -8.39 18.42
N ARG A 16 -6.08 -8.02 19.05
CA ARG A 16 -6.01 -6.78 19.84
C ARG A 16 -5.99 -5.56 18.95
N ASP A 17 -6.77 -4.56 19.32
CA ASP A 17 -6.79 -3.26 18.66
C ASP A 17 -5.67 -2.35 19.14
N TYR A 18 -5.20 -1.51 18.23
CA TYR A 18 -4.13 -0.55 18.44
C TYR A 18 -4.49 0.81 17.83
N PRO A 19 -3.98 1.91 18.39
CA PRO A 19 -4.14 3.23 17.78
C PRO A 19 -3.32 3.34 16.49
N GLU A 20 -3.66 4.30 15.65
CA GLU A 20 -2.93 4.54 14.38
C GLU A 20 -1.43 4.81 14.56
N SER A 21 -1.02 5.36 15.71
CA SER A 21 0.39 5.55 16.05
C SER A 21 1.20 4.25 16.11
N ALA A 22 0.53 3.11 16.19
CA ALA A 22 1.16 1.78 16.16
C ALA A 22 1.40 1.24 14.75
N ALA A 23 1.22 2.03 13.69
CA ALA A 23 1.30 1.57 12.29
C ALA A 23 2.65 0.91 11.92
N PHE A 24 3.74 1.28 12.59
CA PHE A 24 5.07 0.73 12.35
C PHE A 24 5.63 -0.06 13.54
N THR A 25 4.77 -0.48 14.45
CA THR A 25 5.18 -1.26 15.64
C THR A 25 4.83 -2.73 15.45
N ILE A 26 5.50 -3.58 16.22
CA ILE A 26 5.15 -4.99 16.35
C ILE A 26 4.13 -5.11 17.50
N CYS A 27 3.21 -6.06 17.38
CA CYS A 27 2.23 -6.34 18.44
C CYS A 27 2.95 -6.77 19.74
N PRO A 28 2.90 -5.97 20.83
CA PRO A 28 3.62 -6.29 22.05
C PRO A 28 3.25 -7.67 22.63
N ALA A 29 1.95 -7.98 22.64
CA ALA A 29 1.49 -9.26 23.16
C ALA A 29 1.96 -10.49 22.36
N CYS A 30 2.23 -10.32 21.05
CA CYS A 30 2.75 -11.42 20.24
C CYS A 30 4.28 -11.52 20.32
N VAL A 31 4.97 -10.38 20.50
CA VAL A 31 6.42 -10.34 20.73
C VAL A 31 6.80 -11.10 22.00
N ASP A 32 6.04 -10.94 23.09
CA ASP A 32 6.27 -11.65 24.35
C ASP A 32 6.17 -13.19 24.17
N GLU A 33 5.46 -13.65 23.13
CA GLU A 33 5.37 -15.05 22.72
C GLU A 33 6.37 -15.43 21.61
N GLY A 34 7.36 -14.58 21.31
CA GLY A 34 8.35 -14.79 20.26
C GLY A 34 7.81 -14.62 18.83
N GLN A 35 6.66 -13.97 18.64
CA GLN A 35 6.03 -13.78 17.34
C GLN A 35 6.06 -12.32 16.89
N ASN A 36 6.73 -12.04 15.78
CA ASN A 36 6.78 -10.72 15.17
C ASN A 36 5.58 -10.51 14.24
N VAL A 37 4.51 -9.91 14.75
CA VAL A 37 3.27 -9.65 14.01
C VAL A 37 2.98 -8.16 14.02
N ASN A 38 2.84 -7.55 12.84
CA ASN A 38 2.47 -6.15 12.74
C ASN A 38 0.95 -6.01 12.78
N PRO A 39 0.40 -4.99 13.49
CA PRO A 39 -0.99 -4.61 13.36
C PRO A 39 -1.33 -4.23 11.91
N ALA A 40 -2.49 -4.65 11.46
CA ALA A 40 -3.02 -4.37 10.13
C ALA A 40 -4.19 -3.38 10.19
N PRO A 41 -4.40 -2.54 9.18
CA PRO A 41 -5.53 -1.63 9.14
C PRO A 41 -6.86 -2.39 9.03
N VAL A 42 -7.83 -2.00 9.84
CA VAL A 42 -9.21 -2.49 9.81
C VAL A 42 -10.10 -1.35 9.32
N TYR A 43 -10.90 -1.63 8.30
CA TYR A 43 -11.80 -0.65 7.69
C TYR A 43 -13.26 -0.96 7.98
N ASP A 44 -14.04 0.05 8.32
CA ASP A 44 -15.49 -0.03 8.39
C ASP A 44 -16.09 0.22 6.98
N LEU A 45 -16.16 -0.83 6.20
CA LEU A 45 -16.70 -0.77 4.83
C LEU A 45 -18.23 -0.63 4.81
N SER A 46 -18.94 -0.81 5.93
CA SER A 46 -20.39 -0.60 6.00
C SER A 46 -20.77 0.87 5.77
N ARG A 47 -19.79 1.78 5.96
CA ARG A 47 -19.93 3.22 5.73
C ARG A 47 -19.76 3.61 4.27
N LEU A 48 -19.27 2.69 3.40
CA LEU A 48 -19.21 2.92 1.96
C LEU A 48 -20.62 2.92 1.39
N GLY A 49 -21.08 4.08 0.94
CA GLY A 49 -22.36 4.17 0.24
C GLY A 49 -22.32 3.46 -1.13
N PRO A 50 -23.48 3.05 -1.68
CA PRO A 50 -23.55 2.36 -2.97
C PRO A 50 -23.05 3.18 -4.16
N GLY A 51 -22.89 4.50 -3.98
CA GLY A 51 -22.35 5.43 -4.97
C GLY A 51 -20.86 5.76 -4.81
N TRP A 52 -20.16 5.10 -3.87
CA TRP A 52 -18.74 5.38 -3.69
C TRP A 52 -17.94 5.06 -4.97
N GLN A 53 -17.07 5.97 -5.34
CA GLN A 53 -16.17 5.83 -6.49
C GLN A 53 -14.77 6.32 -6.09
N PRO A 54 -13.71 5.72 -6.66
CA PRO A 54 -12.36 6.25 -6.50
C PRO A 54 -12.27 7.69 -7.02
N ASP A 55 -11.54 8.55 -6.31
CA ASP A 55 -11.25 9.91 -6.77
C ASP A 55 -10.19 9.88 -7.89
N ARG A 56 -10.65 9.91 -9.13
CA ARG A 56 -9.78 9.87 -10.32
C ARG A 56 -8.95 11.15 -10.52
N GLY A 57 -9.18 12.19 -9.72
CA GLY A 57 -8.33 13.39 -9.66
C GLY A 57 -7.04 13.17 -8.86
N GLN A 58 -6.98 12.11 -8.05
CA GLN A 58 -5.78 11.76 -7.31
C GLN A 58 -4.83 10.87 -8.13
N PRO A 59 -3.49 10.99 -7.93
CA PRO A 59 -2.53 10.19 -8.67
C PRO A 59 -2.52 8.73 -8.19
N GLY A 60 -2.42 7.81 -9.14
CA GLY A 60 -2.09 6.41 -8.90
C GLY A 60 -3.02 5.69 -7.92
N VAL A 61 -2.41 5.01 -6.93
CA VAL A 61 -3.14 4.28 -5.89
C VAL A 61 -3.96 5.21 -4.98
N PHE A 62 -3.62 6.48 -4.93
CA PHE A 62 -4.30 7.47 -4.08
C PHE A 62 -5.69 7.87 -4.59
N ALA A 63 -6.09 7.42 -5.78
CA ALA A 63 -7.49 7.43 -6.19
C ALA A 63 -8.41 6.72 -5.18
N TYR A 64 -7.86 5.78 -4.41
CA TYR A 64 -8.52 5.01 -3.35
C TYR A 64 -8.19 5.53 -1.94
N ARG A 65 -7.83 6.81 -1.82
CA ARG A 65 -7.32 7.42 -0.59
C ARG A 65 -8.15 7.15 0.64
N ASP A 66 -9.47 7.15 0.51
CA ASP A 66 -10.40 6.90 1.60
C ASP A 66 -10.23 5.50 2.23
N LEU A 67 -9.66 4.57 1.47
CA LEU A 67 -9.39 3.19 1.86
C LEU A 67 -7.90 2.94 2.16
N LEU A 68 -7.09 3.98 2.28
CA LEU A 68 -5.68 3.87 2.63
C LEU A 68 -5.43 4.34 4.07
N PRO A 69 -4.43 3.80 4.80
CA PRO A 69 -4.16 4.14 6.19
C PRO A 69 -3.36 5.44 6.31
N ILE A 70 -3.76 6.48 5.58
CA ILE A 70 -3.11 7.80 5.55
C ILE A 70 -4.12 8.90 5.90
N ALA A 71 -3.65 9.99 6.51
CA ALA A 71 -4.52 11.09 6.87
C ALA A 71 -5.02 11.85 5.64
N ALA A 72 -6.24 12.39 5.71
CA ALA A 72 -6.86 13.13 4.62
C ALA A 72 -6.05 14.37 4.17
N THR A 73 -5.27 14.95 5.09
CA THR A 73 -4.45 16.15 4.85
C THR A 73 -3.03 15.83 4.36
N THR A 74 -2.60 14.56 4.40
CA THR A 74 -1.25 14.16 4.00
C THR A 74 -1.07 14.33 2.50
N VAL A 75 -0.04 15.02 2.06
CA VAL A 75 0.34 15.07 0.65
C VAL A 75 0.93 13.72 0.24
N PRO A 76 0.39 13.03 -0.76
CA PRO A 76 0.89 11.71 -1.14
C PRO A 76 2.28 11.80 -1.80
N VAL A 77 3.09 10.76 -1.59
CA VAL A 77 4.32 10.51 -2.37
C VAL A 77 3.93 9.60 -3.51
N SER A 78 3.88 10.10 -4.73
CA SER A 78 3.50 9.34 -5.91
C SER A 78 4.46 9.60 -7.07
N LEU A 79 4.76 8.56 -7.80
CA LEU A 79 5.42 8.57 -9.10
C LEU A 79 4.42 8.21 -10.22
N HIS A 80 3.12 8.40 -9.97
CA HIS A 80 2.01 8.03 -10.85
C HIS A 80 1.88 6.52 -11.06
N GLU A 81 2.19 5.73 -10.02
CA GLU A 81 1.95 4.29 -9.98
C GLU A 81 0.46 3.96 -10.12
N GLY A 82 0.15 2.85 -10.69
CA GLY A 82 -1.23 2.44 -10.93
C GLY A 82 -1.74 2.83 -12.31
N SER A 83 -3.06 2.78 -12.52
CA SER A 83 -3.70 2.96 -13.84
C SER A 83 -3.07 2.09 -14.93
N THR A 84 -2.47 0.97 -14.54
CA THR A 84 -1.81 0.02 -15.43
C THR A 84 -2.81 -0.60 -16.39
N PRO A 85 -2.44 -0.89 -17.64
CA PRO A 85 -3.37 -1.36 -18.64
C PRO A 85 -3.91 -2.76 -18.35
N LEU A 86 -5.11 -3.03 -18.87
CA LEU A 86 -5.68 -4.36 -19.01
C LEU A 86 -5.41 -4.80 -20.46
N VAL A 87 -4.60 -5.83 -20.63
CA VAL A 87 -4.18 -6.34 -21.94
C VAL A 87 -4.99 -7.59 -22.26
N PRO A 88 -5.76 -7.62 -23.36
CA PRO A 88 -6.49 -8.82 -23.79
C PRO A 88 -5.54 -9.98 -24.12
N ALA A 89 -5.89 -11.19 -23.69
CA ALA A 89 -5.15 -12.41 -23.93
C ALA A 89 -6.04 -13.50 -24.56
N PRO A 90 -6.56 -13.29 -25.79
CA PRO A 90 -7.57 -14.15 -26.39
C PRO A 90 -7.11 -15.59 -26.62
N ALA A 91 -5.86 -15.79 -27.08
CA ALA A 91 -5.33 -17.14 -27.28
C ALA A 91 -5.21 -17.94 -25.97
N LEU A 92 -4.92 -17.25 -24.85
CA LEU A 92 -4.90 -17.90 -23.54
C LEU A 92 -6.31 -18.15 -23.02
N ALA A 93 -7.24 -17.22 -23.24
CA ALA A 93 -8.64 -17.39 -22.90
C ALA A 93 -9.22 -18.65 -23.59
N GLU A 94 -9.02 -18.79 -24.89
CA GLU A 94 -9.47 -19.94 -25.67
C GLU A 94 -8.90 -21.26 -25.10
N ARG A 95 -7.60 -21.34 -24.83
CA ARG A 95 -6.94 -22.54 -24.26
C ARG A 95 -7.47 -22.92 -22.88
N LEU A 96 -7.95 -21.93 -22.11
CA LEU A 96 -8.52 -22.12 -20.77
C LEU A 96 -10.03 -22.30 -20.78
N GLY A 97 -10.69 -22.22 -21.94
CA GLY A 97 -12.16 -22.31 -22.07
C GLY A 97 -12.88 -21.10 -21.44
N LEU A 98 -12.24 -19.93 -21.39
CA LEU A 98 -12.80 -18.69 -20.87
C LEU A 98 -13.36 -17.83 -22.00
N GLY A 99 -14.46 -17.13 -21.74
CA GLY A 99 -15.05 -16.18 -22.71
C GLY A 99 -14.13 -14.95 -22.93
N GLU A 100 -13.48 -14.49 -21.88
CA GLU A 100 -12.53 -13.37 -21.91
C GLU A 100 -11.43 -13.57 -20.86
N LEU A 101 -10.22 -13.13 -21.17
CA LEU A 101 -9.11 -13.04 -20.22
C LEU A 101 -8.35 -11.73 -20.44
N LEU A 102 -8.23 -10.95 -19.38
CA LEU A 102 -7.47 -9.70 -19.34
C LEU A 102 -6.29 -9.83 -18.40
N ILE A 103 -5.11 -9.41 -18.84
CA ILE A 103 -3.90 -9.36 -18.03
C ILE A 103 -3.71 -7.93 -17.51
N LYS A 104 -3.70 -7.76 -16.18
CA LYS A 104 -3.33 -6.50 -15.54
C LYS A 104 -1.81 -6.36 -15.60
N ASP A 105 -1.31 -5.49 -16.49
CA ASP A 105 0.14 -5.35 -16.74
C ASP A 105 0.81 -4.42 -15.70
N GLU A 106 1.17 -4.96 -14.56
CA GLU A 106 1.85 -4.23 -13.48
C GLU A 106 3.32 -3.89 -13.79
N SER A 107 3.88 -4.38 -14.90
CA SER A 107 5.22 -3.98 -15.37
C SER A 107 5.28 -2.53 -15.87
N ARG A 108 4.13 -1.88 -16.02
CA ARG A 108 4.01 -0.47 -16.45
C ARG A 108 4.09 0.52 -15.30
N ASN A 109 4.25 0.06 -14.07
CA ASN A 109 4.53 0.95 -12.94
C ASN A 109 5.94 1.58 -13.04
N PRO A 110 6.20 2.69 -12.35
CA PRO A 110 7.46 3.46 -12.44
C PRO A 110 8.73 2.65 -12.23
N THR A 111 8.75 1.67 -11.32
CA THR A 111 9.87 0.74 -11.11
C THR A 111 9.58 -0.67 -11.63
N TRP A 112 8.69 -0.77 -12.62
CA TRP A 112 8.34 -1.96 -13.39
C TRP A 112 7.74 -3.11 -12.58
N SER A 113 7.11 -2.81 -11.44
CA SER A 113 6.44 -3.82 -10.64
C SER A 113 5.28 -3.27 -9.82
N TYR A 114 4.39 -4.16 -9.36
CA TYR A 114 3.30 -3.80 -8.45
C TYR A 114 3.80 -3.29 -7.08
N LYS A 115 5.08 -3.43 -6.76
CA LYS A 115 5.69 -2.93 -5.52
C LYS A 115 5.64 -1.41 -5.41
N ASP A 116 5.51 -0.71 -6.52
CA ASP A 116 5.28 0.72 -6.54
C ASP A 116 4.06 1.14 -5.71
N ARG A 117 2.97 0.39 -5.79
CA ARG A 117 1.75 0.66 -5.02
C ARG A 117 1.98 0.57 -3.51
N LEU A 118 2.73 -0.45 -3.08
CA LEU A 118 3.12 -0.62 -1.69
C LEU A 118 4.05 0.51 -1.24
N ALA A 119 5.07 0.82 -2.05
CA ALA A 119 6.07 1.85 -1.73
C ALA A 119 5.44 3.24 -1.64
N ALA A 120 4.52 3.60 -2.55
CA ALA A 120 3.80 4.86 -2.51
C ALA A 120 3.07 5.06 -1.18
N VAL A 121 2.30 4.09 -0.74
CA VAL A 121 1.55 4.17 0.53
C VAL A 121 2.48 4.12 1.73
N GLY A 122 3.45 3.18 1.74
CA GLY A 122 4.37 2.98 2.87
C GLY A 122 5.28 4.19 3.12
N VAL A 123 5.86 4.76 2.07
CA VAL A 123 6.71 5.96 2.18
C VAL A 123 5.88 7.20 2.55
N THR A 124 4.67 7.34 1.99
CA THR A 124 3.75 8.41 2.39
C THR A 124 3.45 8.33 3.88
N LYS A 125 3.13 7.14 4.40
CA LYS A 125 2.83 6.92 5.83
C LYS A 125 4.07 7.13 6.72
N ALA A 126 5.25 6.68 6.29
CA ALA A 126 6.49 6.91 7.02
C ALA A 126 6.80 8.42 7.17
N ARG A 127 6.65 9.18 6.08
CA ARG A 127 6.80 10.64 6.10
C ARG A 127 5.74 11.32 6.99
N GLU A 128 4.49 10.88 6.93
CA GLU A 128 3.41 11.35 7.82
C GLU A 128 3.75 11.13 9.30
N ALA A 129 4.42 10.02 9.61
CA ALA A 129 4.89 9.70 10.96
C ALA A 129 6.17 10.47 11.36
N GLY A 130 6.71 11.34 10.51
CA GLY A 130 7.90 12.15 10.78
C GLY A 130 9.23 11.42 10.54
N ALA A 131 9.24 10.27 9.88
CA ALA A 131 10.48 9.58 9.55
C ALA A 131 11.28 10.36 8.48
N ASP A 132 12.60 10.41 8.62
CA ASP A 132 13.55 10.96 7.66
C ASP A 132 14.30 9.87 6.88
N THR A 133 14.16 8.63 7.32
CA THR A 133 14.86 7.47 6.78
C THR A 133 13.91 6.28 6.74
N VAL A 134 13.93 5.55 5.64
CA VAL A 134 13.26 4.24 5.52
C VAL A 134 14.30 3.14 5.37
N VAL A 135 14.04 2.00 5.99
CA VAL A 135 14.89 0.80 5.90
C VAL A 135 14.07 -0.34 5.32
N VAL A 136 14.60 -1.03 4.34
CA VAL A 136 13.93 -2.17 3.70
C VAL A 136 14.91 -3.32 3.51
N SER A 137 14.49 -4.54 3.83
CA SER A 137 15.24 -5.76 3.49
C SER A 137 14.67 -6.35 2.20
N SER A 138 15.45 -6.32 1.12
CA SER A 138 15.00 -6.81 -0.18
C SER A 138 16.14 -6.90 -1.19
N THR A 139 16.23 -8.02 -1.89
CA THR A 139 17.16 -8.23 -3.01
C THR A 139 16.55 -7.90 -4.38
N GLY A 140 15.37 -7.29 -4.46
CA GLY A 140 14.67 -7.09 -5.74
C GLY A 140 13.70 -5.91 -5.74
N ASN A 141 12.58 -6.10 -6.43
CA ASN A 141 11.61 -5.04 -6.75
C ASN A 141 11.10 -4.24 -5.55
N HIS A 142 11.02 -4.83 -4.36
CA HIS A 142 10.59 -4.09 -3.18
C HIS A 142 11.62 -3.04 -2.77
N GLY A 143 12.91 -3.41 -2.72
CA GLY A 143 13.99 -2.46 -2.43
C GLY A 143 14.06 -1.36 -3.47
N ALA A 144 13.97 -1.71 -4.76
CA ALA A 144 13.99 -0.75 -5.86
C ALA A 144 12.82 0.27 -5.76
N ALA A 145 11.61 -0.22 -5.52
CA ALA A 145 10.45 0.64 -5.36
C ALA A 145 10.59 1.56 -4.14
N VAL A 146 10.90 1.02 -2.94
CA VAL A 146 11.05 1.85 -1.74
C VAL A 146 12.13 2.91 -1.92
N ALA A 147 13.27 2.59 -2.56
CA ALA A 147 14.34 3.55 -2.84
C ALA A 147 13.86 4.70 -3.77
N ALA A 148 13.11 4.38 -4.82
CA ALA A 148 12.59 5.39 -5.75
C ALA A 148 11.60 6.35 -5.06
N TYR A 149 10.66 5.80 -4.27
CA TYR A 149 9.67 6.62 -3.56
C TYR A 149 10.29 7.40 -2.39
N ALA A 150 11.28 6.85 -1.68
CA ALA A 150 12.04 7.58 -0.67
C ALA A 150 12.78 8.78 -1.28
N ALA A 151 13.41 8.60 -2.44
CA ALA A 151 14.06 9.69 -3.17
C ALA A 151 13.05 10.78 -3.57
N ALA A 152 11.88 10.40 -4.10
CA ALA A 152 10.81 11.33 -4.43
C ALA A 152 10.27 12.09 -3.20
N ALA A 153 10.34 11.49 -2.01
CA ALA A 153 9.95 12.08 -0.74
C ALA A 153 11.03 12.96 -0.10
N GLY A 154 12.25 12.99 -0.64
CA GLY A 154 13.42 13.62 0.00
C GLY A 154 13.91 12.88 1.25
N MET A 155 13.60 11.60 1.38
CA MET A 155 13.98 10.75 2.52
C MET A 155 15.22 9.91 2.20
N ARG A 156 15.98 9.57 3.24
CA ARG A 156 17.05 8.57 3.11
C ARG A 156 16.47 7.16 2.99
N CYS A 157 17.14 6.30 2.23
CA CYS A 157 16.77 4.90 2.10
C CYS A 157 17.98 4.00 2.35
N VAL A 158 17.79 2.98 3.18
CA VAL A 158 18.77 1.91 3.42
C VAL A 158 18.17 0.61 2.95
N VAL A 159 18.81 -0.05 1.97
CA VAL A 159 18.40 -1.35 1.47
C VAL A 159 19.39 -2.41 1.99
N LEU A 160 18.86 -3.38 2.73
CA LEU A 160 19.60 -4.53 3.24
C LEU A 160 19.37 -5.71 2.27
N THR A 161 20.45 -6.27 1.73
CA THR A 161 20.42 -7.37 0.75
C THR A 161 21.12 -8.61 1.29
#